data_052baa618bf57413bcb87d3adfa07896
#
_entry.id   052baa618bf57413bcb87d3adfa07896
#
_cell.length_a   1.000
_cell.length_b   1.000
_cell.length_c   1.000
_cell.angle_alpha   90.00
_cell.angle_beta   90.00
_cell.angle_gamma   90.00
#
_symmetry.space_group_name_H-M   'P 1'
#
loop_
_entity.id
_entity.type
_entity.pdbx_description
1 polymer ?
#
loop_
_entity_poly.entity_id
_entity_poly.type
_entity_poly.pdbx_seq_one_letter_code
_entity_poly.pdbx_strand_id
1 'polypeptide(L)'
;MTPPRKAQPPTFSMQEFRAALGMFATGVTVITTLKAGQVHGMTANAFMSVSLDPALVLVSIDRRTKMCGLLYEGSRYGVSVLCETQSELSDRFAGRAVNSAEPRFDVVRDTPLVDGALAHFVARVERSYWGGDHSLFLGRVEYARQHSGAPLLFHGGHYVSSGRS
;
A
#
# COMPACT_ATOMS: atom_id res chain seq x y z
N MET A 1 15.34 22.14 34.29
CA MET A 1 14.89 21.05 33.40
C MET A 1 13.47 20.67 33.79
N THR A 2 12.49 20.99 32.96
CA THR A 2 11.07 20.59 33.18
C THR A 2 10.99 19.07 32.97
N PRO A 3 10.41 18.30 33.89
CA PRO A 3 10.27 16.85 33.69
C PRO A 3 9.40 16.57 32.45
N PRO A 4 9.68 15.48 31.71
CA PRO A 4 8.87 15.14 30.55
C PRO A 4 7.43 14.95 30.97
N ARG A 5 6.52 15.65 30.30
CA ARG A 5 5.08 15.55 30.53
C ARG A 5 4.66 14.09 30.35
N LYS A 6 4.14 13.43 31.37
CA LYS A 6 3.56 12.10 31.26
C LYS A 6 2.47 12.16 30.18
N ALA A 7 2.60 11.33 29.14
CA ALA A 7 1.59 11.22 28.11
C ALA A 7 0.28 10.84 28.76
N GLN A 8 -0.75 11.66 28.55
CA GLN A 8 -2.11 11.32 29.01
C GLN A 8 -2.60 10.11 28.19
N PRO A 9 -3.32 9.17 28.82
CA PRO A 9 -3.91 8.08 28.09
C PRO A 9 -4.89 8.62 27.02
N PRO A 10 -5.03 7.93 25.87
CA PRO A 10 -5.97 8.36 24.83
C PRO A 10 -7.40 8.40 25.38
N THR A 11 -8.18 9.40 24.95
CA THR A 11 -9.60 9.59 25.34
C THR A 11 -10.57 8.86 24.43
N PHE A 12 -10.08 7.94 23.59
CA PHE A 12 -10.86 7.19 22.59
C PHE A 12 -10.55 5.69 22.69
N SER A 13 -11.51 4.85 22.31
CA SER A 13 -11.32 3.42 22.12
C SER A 13 -10.67 3.13 20.77
N MET A 14 -10.05 1.96 20.62
CA MET A 14 -9.50 1.52 19.33
C MET A 14 -10.58 1.37 18.25
N GLN A 15 -11.82 1.10 18.64
CA GLN A 15 -12.96 1.02 17.72
C GLN A 15 -13.30 2.41 17.17
N GLU A 16 -13.40 3.42 18.03
CA GLU A 16 -13.63 4.81 17.63
C GLU A 16 -12.51 5.33 16.74
N PHE A 17 -11.27 5.02 17.08
CA PHE A 17 -10.11 5.40 16.25
C PHE A 17 -10.18 4.80 14.86
N ARG A 18 -10.44 3.50 14.75
CA ARG A 18 -10.59 2.82 13.44
C ARG A 18 -11.78 3.38 12.64
N ALA A 19 -12.90 3.65 13.30
CA ALA A 19 -14.07 4.26 12.64
C ALA A 19 -13.74 5.65 12.09
N ALA A 20 -13.04 6.47 12.86
CA ALA A 20 -12.60 7.80 12.41
C ALA A 20 -11.61 7.72 11.23
N LEU A 21 -10.62 6.80 11.27
CA LEU A 21 -9.70 6.56 10.15
C LEU A 21 -10.44 6.10 8.90
N GLY A 22 -11.49 5.29 9.04
CA GLY A 22 -12.32 4.82 7.93
C GLY A 22 -13.05 5.94 7.19
N MET A 23 -13.23 7.11 7.79
CA MET A 23 -13.84 8.28 7.13
C MET A 23 -12.93 8.95 6.12
N PHE A 24 -11.63 8.65 6.16
CA PHE A 24 -10.68 9.12 5.16
C PHE A 24 -10.72 8.18 3.95
N ALA A 25 -11.38 8.60 2.88
CA ALA A 25 -11.42 7.83 1.63
C ALA A 25 -10.04 7.74 0.99
N THR A 26 -9.65 6.52 0.59
CA THR A 26 -8.36 6.28 -0.04
C THR A 26 -8.53 5.55 -1.37
N GLY A 27 -7.51 5.60 -2.22
CA GLY A 27 -7.31 4.58 -3.24
C GLY A 27 -6.92 3.24 -2.60
N VAL A 28 -6.83 2.21 -3.43
CA VAL A 28 -6.39 0.87 -3.03
C VAL A 28 -5.18 0.50 -3.87
N THR A 29 -4.14 0.00 -3.22
CA THR A 29 -2.93 -0.46 -3.90
C THR A 29 -2.62 -1.91 -3.58
N VAL A 30 -1.88 -2.56 -4.47
CA VAL A 30 -1.17 -3.82 -4.18
C VAL A 30 0.31 -3.52 -4.17
N ILE A 31 0.95 -3.79 -3.04
CA ILE A 31 2.39 -3.73 -2.87
C ILE A 31 2.96 -5.09 -3.24
N THR A 32 3.96 -5.12 -4.12
CA THR A 32 4.56 -6.36 -4.61
C THR A 32 6.07 -6.36 -4.47
N THR A 33 6.63 -7.54 -4.31
CA THR A 33 8.09 -7.77 -4.40
C THR A 33 8.36 -9.17 -4.92
N LEU A 34 9.55 -9.39 -5.46
CA LEU A 34 10.02 -10.69 -5.93
C LEU A 34 11.03 -11.25 -4.94
N LYS A 35 10.80 -12.46 -4.44
CA LYS A 35 11.75 -13.17 -3.56
C LYS A 35 11.91 -14.61 -4.03
N ALA A 36 13.14 -15.00 -4.33
CA ALA A 36 13.47 -16.35 -4.81
C ALA A 36 12.60 -16.81 -6.02
N GLY A 37 12.35 -15.90 -6.96
CA GLY A 37 11.52 -16.16 -8.14
C GLY A 37 10.00 -16.19 -7.88
N GLN A 38 9.57 -15.98 -6.64
CA GLN A 38 8.15 -15.94 -6.27
C GLN A 38 7.66 -14.50 -6.07
N VAL A 39 6.50 -14.21 -6.63
CA VAL A 39 5.79 -12.94 -6.41
C VAL A 39 5.12 -12.97 -5.04
N HIS A 40 5.39 -11.96 -4.25
CA HIS A 40 4.68 -11.67 -3.01
C HIS A 40 3.91 -10.37 -3.17
N GLY A 41 2.63 -10.39 -2.84
CA GLY A 41 1.75 -9.23 -2.92
C GLY A 41 0.97 -9.02 -1.61
N MET A 42 0.63 -7.77 -1.33
CA MET A 42 -0.20 -7.37 -0.20
C MET A 42 -1.04 -6.15 -0.56
N THR A 43 -2.33 -6.20 -0.28
CA THR A 43 -3.20 -5.02 -0.41
C THR A 43 -2.89 -4.02 0.69
N ALA A 44 -2.75 -2.77 0.29
CA ALA A 44 -2.57 -1.65 1.20
C ALA A 44 -3.27 -0.40 0.67
N ASN A 45 -3.88 0.36 1.56
CA ASN A 45 -4.37 1.72 1.30
C ASN A 45 -3.45 2.80 1.89
N ALA A 46 -2.51 2.40 2.73
CA ALA A 46 -1.54 3.31 3.34
C ALA A 46 -0.35 3.58 2.39
N PHE A 47 -0.64 4.24 1.29
CA PHE A 47 0.31 4.71 0.28
C PHE A 47 0.18 6.22 0.12
N MET A 48 1.30 6.94 0.04
CA MET A 48 1.31 8.38 -0.20
C MET A 48 2.52 8.85 -0.98
N SER A 49 2.35 9.93 -1.72
CA SER A 49 3.46 10.72 -2.27
C SER A 49 4.15 11.51 -1.16
N VAL A 50 5.46 11.65 -1.23
CA VAL A 50 6.27 12.39 -0.23
C VAL A 50 6.96 13.59 -0.86
N SER A 51 7.62 13.41 -2.01
CA SER A 51 8.43 14.44 -2.66
C SER A 51 8.44 14.22 -4.17
N LEU A 52 8.58 15.32 -4.93
CA LEU A 52 8.79 15.28 -6.37
C LEU A 52 10.28 15.38 -6.74
N ASP A 53 11.09 16.02 -5.91
CA ASP A 53 12.53 16.14 -6.10
C ASP A 53 13.27 15.96 -4.76
N PRO A 54 13.91 14.80 -4.55
CA PRO A 54 13.81 13.57 -5.35
C PRO A 54 12.40 12.98 -5.30
N ALA A 55 12.02 12.18 -6.30
CA ALA A 55 10.74 11.51 -6.35
C ALA A 55 10.66 10.42 -5.26
N LEU A 56 9.84 10.65 -4.24
CA LEU A 56 9.69 9.78 -3.09
C LEU A 56 8.23 9.43 -2.83
N VAL A 57 8.02 8.17 -2.45
CA VAL A 57 6.73 7.64 -1.98
C VAL A 57 6.93 6.93 -0.64
N LEU A 58 5.84 6.77 0.11
CA LEU A 58 5.85 6.06 1.38
C LEU A 58 4.73 5.02 1.42
N VAL A 59 5.05 3.84 1.93
CA VAL A 59 4.07 2.80 2.28
C VAL A 59 4.19 2.45 3.76
N SER A 60 3.05 2.25 4.42
CA SER A 60 2.98 1.80 5.81
C SER A 60 2.49 0.35 5.84
N ILE A 61 3.27 -0.54 6.44
CA ILE A 61 3.05 -1.99 6.40
C ILE A 61 3.04 -2.56 7.81
N ASP A 62 2.01 -3.31 8.16
CA ASP A 62 1.89 -4.02 9.44
C ASP A 62 3.09 -4.97 9.62
N ARG A 63 3.78 -4.85 10.75
CA ARG A 63 5.00 -5.59 11.06
C ARG A 63 4.81 -7.09 11.20
N ARG A 64 3.57 -7.55 11.37
CA ARG A 64 3.22 -8.98 11.43
C ARG A 64 3.10 -9.61 10.07
N THR A 65 3.05 -8.82 8.99
CA THR A 65 2.89 -9.32 7.62
C THR A 65 4.19 -9.89 7.07
N LYS A 66 4.08 -10.88 6.20
CA LYS A 66 5.22 -11.40 5.46
C LYS A 66 5.91 -10.31 4.63
N MET A 67 5.14 -9.39 4.05
CA MET A 67 5.66 -8.29 3.23
C MET A 67 6.64 -7.41 4.02
N CYS A 68 6.33 -7.09 5.29
CA CYS A 68 7.24 -6.30 6.12
C CYS A 68 8.62 -6.95 6.29
N GLY A 69 8.67 -8.27 6.41
CA GLY A 69 9.93 -9.04 6.50
C GLY A 69 10.68 -9.19 5.17
N LEU A 70 10.04 -8.88 4.05
CA LEU A 70 10.66 -8.97 2.72
C LEU A 70 11.27 -7.65 2.26
N LEU A 71 10.84 -6.52 2.82
CA LEU A 71 11.34 -5.19 2.48
C LEU A 71 12.47 -4.78 3.42
N TYR A 72 13.56 -4.26 2.86
CA TYR A 72 14.71 -3.74 3.58
C TYR A 72 15.37 -2.63 2.74
N GLU A 73 16.21 -1.80 3.35
CA GLU A 73 16.91 -0.72 2.65
C GLU A 73 17.72 -1.25 1.47
N GLY A 74 17.49 -0.68 0.29
CA GLY A 74 18.04 -1.12 -0.98
C GLY A 74 17.19 -2.12 -1.75
N SER A 75 16.20 -2.79 -1.15
CA SER A 75 15.26 -3.66 -1.89
C SER A 75 14.28 -2.86 -2.73
N ARG A 76 13.76 -3.47 -3.81
CA ARG A 76 12.71 -2.89 -4.64
C ARG A 76 11.34 -3.43 -4.26
N TYR A 77 10.34 -2.58 -4.43
CA TYR A 77 8.93 -2.97 -4.37
C TYR A 77 8.13 -2.28 -5.45
N GLY A 78 7.09 -2.94 -5.91
CA GLY A 78 6.09 -2.41 -6.81
C GLY A 78 4.91 -1.85 -6.05
N VAL A 79 4.29 -0.81 -6.59
CA VAL A 79 2.99 -0.29 -6.17
C VAL A 79 2.10 -0.27 -7.39
N SER A 80 0.99 -1.00 -7.34
CA SER A 80 -0.03 -1.00 -8.37
C SER A 80 -1.31 -0.38 -7.81
N VAL A 81 -1.70 0.78 -8.34
CA VAL A 81 -2.96 1.46 -7.96
C VAL A 81 -4.10 0.77 -8.70
N LEU A 82 -5.01 0.15 -7.95
CA LEU A 82 -6.06 -0.68 -8.54
C LEU A 82 -7.18 0.14 -9.19
N CYS A 83 -7.73 -0.37 -10.30
CA CYS A 83 -8.94 0.15 -10.91
C CYS A 83 -10.20 -0.47 -10.26
N GLU A 84 -11.36 0.14 -10.49
CA GLU A 84 -12.64 -0.24 -9.86
C GLU A 84 -13.06 -1.69 -10.12
N THR A 85 -12.60 -2.31 -11.22
CA THR A 85 -12.91 -3.70 -11.56
C THR A 85 -12.00 -4.71 -10.84
N GLN A 86 -11.04 -4.26 -10.04
CA GLN A 86 -10.03 -5.10 -9.38
C GLN A 86 -10.31 -5.32 -7.87
N SER A 87 -11.56 -5.21 -7.43
CA SER A 87 -11.92 -5.43 -6.02
C SER A 87 -11.62 -6.86 -5.54
N GLU A 88 -11.89 -7.89 -6.36
CA GLU A 88 -11.56 -9.27 -6.03
C GLU A 88 -10.05 -9.51 -5.91
N LEU A 89 -9.27 -8.82 -6.75
CA LEU A 89 -7.82 -8.85 -6.67
C LEU A 89 -7.32 -8.22 -5.36
N SER A 90 -7.92 -7.11 -4.96
CA SER A 90 -7.66 -6.49 -3.66
C SER A 90 -7.98 -7.44 -2.51
N ASP A 91 -9.11 -8.13 -2.55
CA ASP A 91 -9.50 -9.10 -1.52
C ASP A 91 -8.52 -10.28 -1.46
N ARG A 92 -8.08 -10.80 -2.61
CA ARG A 92 -7.07 -11.87 -2.68
C ARG A 92 -5.79 -11.47 -1.95
N PHE A 93 -5.24 -10.29 -2.24
CA PHE A 93 -4.00 -9.82 -1.62
C PHE A 93 -4.19 -9.28 -0.18
N ALA A 94 -5.44 -9.11 0.24
CA ALA A 94 -5.81 -8.90 1.65
C ALA A 94 -5.95 -10.22 2.43
N GLY A 95 -5.72 -11.39 1.80
CA GLY A 95 -5.83 -12.70 2.42
C GLY A 95 -7.26 -13.22 2.54
N ARG A 96 -8.21 -12.65 1.81
CA ARG A 96 -9.60 -13.12 1.75
C ARG A 96 -9.73 -14.24 0.72
N ALA A 97 -10.66 -15.16 0.97
CA ALA A 97 -11.00 -16.19 0.00
C ALA A 97 -11.73 -15.58 -1.20
N VAL A 98 -11.19 -15.74 -2.40
CA VAL A 98 -11.80 -15.29 -3.65
C VAL A 98 -11.76 -16.42 -4.68
N ASN A 99 -12.75 -16.46 -5.55
CA ASN A 99 -12.85 -17.43 -6.65
C ASN A 99 -12.52 -16.74 -8.00
N SER A 100 -11.44 -15.95 -8.03
CA SER A 100 -10.97 -15.28 -9.23
C SER A 100 -9.78 -15.99 -9.86
N ALA A 101 -9.54 -15.72 -11.14
CA ALA A 101 -8.35 -16.19 -11.86
C ALA A 101 -7.06 -15.74 -11.18
N GLU A 102 -5.97 -16.47 -11.42
CA GLU A 102 -4.65 -16.09 -10.93
C GLU A 102 -4.25 -14.69 -11.48
N PRO A 103 -3.70 -13.82 -10.63
CA PRO A 103 -3.29 -12.49 -11.05
C PRO A 103 -2.15 -12.58 -12.06
N ARG A 104 -2.21 -11.72 -13.08
CA ARG A 104 -1.12 -11.51 -14.02
C ARG A 104 -0.29 -10.32 -13.59
N PHE A 105 1.00 -10.40 -13.92
CA PHE A 105 1.97 -9.37 -13.56
C PHE A 105 2.82 -9.01 -14.77
N ASP A 106 3.02 -7.73 -14.98
CA ASP A 106 4.13 -7.20 -15.75
C ASP A 106 5.37 -7.10 -14.87
N VAL A 107 6.54 -7.35 -15.43
CA VAL A 107 7.81 -7.25 -14.69
C VAL A 107 8.60 -6.05 -15.20
N VAL A 108 8.84 -5.09 -14.32
CA VAL A 108 9.64 -3.90 -14.60
C VAL A 108 10.76 -3.78 -13.57
N ARG A 109 12.00 -3.68 -14.02
CA ARG A 109 13.17 -3.63 -13.13
C ARG A 109 13.19 -4.76 -12.08
N ASP A 110 12.92 -5.98 -12.53
CA ASP A 110 12.81 -7.18 -11.69
C ASP A 110 11.74 -7.08 -10.60
N THR A 111 10.74 -6.24 -10.80
CA THR A 111 9.66 -6.01 -9.84
C THR A 111 8.31 -6.31 -10.50
N PRO A 112 7.49 -7.21 -9.92
CA PRO A 112 6.18 -7.52 -10.46
C PRO A 112 5.20 -6.37 -10.21
N LEU A 113 4.40 -6.03 -11.22
CA LEU A 113 3.35 -5.03 -11.18
C LEU A 113 2.04 -5.68 -11.66
N VAL A 114 0.95 -5.41 -10.99
CA VAL A 114 -0.35 -6.01 -11.31
C VAL A 114 -0.84 -5.53 -12.67
N ASP A 115 -1.14 -6.46 -13.59
CA ASP A 115 -1.69 -6.14 -14.91
C ASP A 115 -3.05 -5.42 -14.80
N GLY A 116 -3.28 -4.44 -15.66
CA GLY A 116 -4.53 -3.67 -15.73
C GLY A 116 -4.75 -2.64 -14.61
N ALA A 117 -3.76 -2.38 -13.75
CA ALA A 117 -3.87 -1.33 -12.74
C ALA A 117 -3.79 0.07 -13.35
N LEU A 118 -4.34 1.08 -12.67
CA LEU A 118 -4.38 2.48 -13.14
C LEU A 118 -3.03 3.17 -13.12
N ALA A 119 -2.19 2.83 -12.17
CA ALA A 119 -0.84 3.37 -12.10
C ALA A 119 0.11 2.35 -11.51
N HIS A 120 1.34 2.41 -11.98
CA HIS A 120 2.44 1.57 -11.54
C HIS A 120 3.61 2.41 -11.07
N PHE A 121 4.18 2.02 -9.94
CA PHE A 121 5.45 2.55 -9.47
C PHE A 121 6.39 1.40 -9.14
N VAL A 122 7.67 1.55 -9.46
CA VAL A 122 8.74 0.75 -8.86
C VAL A 122 9.56 1.70 -8.02
N ALA A 123 9.70 1.37 -6.75
CA ALA A 123 10.48 2.16 -5.81
C ALA A 123 11.53 1.29 -5.12
N ARG A 124 12.67 1.91 -4.82
CA ARG A 124 13.73 1.33 -3.99
C ARG A 124 13.65 1.89 -2.59
N VAL A 125 13.60 1.03 -1.58
CA VAL A 125 13.59 1.45 -0.18
C VAL A 125 14.87 2.23 0.13
N GLU A 126 14.74 3.51 0.47
CA GLU A 126 15.84 4.36 0.93
C GLU A 126 16.02 4.29 2.44
N ARG A 127 14.90 4.32 3.17
CA ARG A 127 14.86 4.29 4.63
C ARG A 127 13.63 3.54 5.10
N SER A 128 13.76 2.91 6.25
CA SER A 128 12.64 2.38 7.00
C SER A 128 12.56 3.03 8.38
N TYR A 129 11.33 3.30 8.84
CA TYR A 129 11.08 3.94 10.11
C TYR A 129 10.11 3.10 10.93
N TRP A 130 10.32 3.10 12.23
CA TRP A 130 9.38 2.49 13.16
C TRP A 130 8.12 3.37 13.30
N GLY A 131 6.96 2.78 13.15
CA GLY A 131 5.65 3.44 13.21
C GLY A 131 4.65 2.70 14.12
N GLY A 132 5.09 2.29 15.31
CA GLY A 132 4.23 1.52 16.22
C GLY A 132 4.13 0.04 15.79
N ASP A 133 2.91 -0.44 15.52
CA ASP A 133 2.67 -1.78 14.98
C ASP A 133 2.94 -1.89 13.47
N HIS A 134 3.31 -0.78 12.82
CA HIS A 134 3.68 -0.71 11.41
C HIS A 134 5.15 -0.31 11.24
N SER A 135 5.70 -0.61 10.06
CA SER A 135 6.94 -0.03 9.54
C SER A 135 6.63 0.85 8.34
N LEU A 136 7.28 2.02 8.29
CA LEU A 136 7.13 2.98 7.21
C LEU A 136 8.32 2.83 6.26
N PHE A 137 8.06 2.49 5.01
CA PHE A 137 9.09 2.34 4.00
C PHE A 137 9.08 3.54 3.06
N LEU A 138 10.09 4.39 3.18
CA LEU A 138 10.35 5.50 2.27
C LEU A 138 11.08 4.97 1.05
N GLY A 139 10.50 5.12 -0.12
CA GLY A 139 11.03 4.60 -1.37
C GLY A 139 11.31 5.69 -2.38
N ARG A 140 12.50 5.64 -3.00
CA ARG A 140 12.84 6.44 -4.17
C ARG A 140 12.21 5.80 -5.40
N VAL A 141 11.41 6.55 -6.13
CA VAL A 141 10.73 6.09 -7.34
C VAL A 141 11.76 5.94 -8.47
N GLU A 142 11.85 4.75 -9.03
CA GLU A 142 12.70 4.41 -10.19
C GLU A 142 11.90 4.25 -11.48
N TYR A 143 10.58 4.06 -11.38
CA TYR A 143 9.66 3.94 -12.51
C TYR A 143 8.27 4.39 -12.08
N ALA A 144 7.58 5.11 -12.97
CA ALA A 144 6.18 5.49 -12.80
C ALA A 144 5.47 5.46 -14.16
N ARG A 145 4.26 4.94 -14.19
CA ARG A 145 3.39 4.94 -15.38
C ARG A 145 1.94 5.02 -14.95
N GLN A 146 1.12 5.73 -15.72
CA GLN A 146 -0.33 5.82 -15.53
C GLN A 146 -1.07 5.21 -16.71
N HIS A 147 -2.29 4.77 -16.45
CA HIS A 147 -3.26 4.25 -17.42
C HIS A 147 -4.60 4.93 -17.21
N SER A 148 -5.52 4.83 -18.18
CA SER A 148 -6.88 5.35 -18.07
C SER A 148 -7.77 4.39 -17.29
N GLY A 149 -8.80 4.92 -16.62
CA GLY A 149 -9.82 4.15 -15.92
C GLY A 149 -10.31 4.85 -14.67
N ALA A 150 -11.26 4.22 -13.96
CA ALA A 150 -11.78 4.68 -12.69
C ALA A 150 -11.07 3.97 -11.53
N PRO A 151 -10.76 4.66 -10.42
CA PRO A 151 -10.02 4.09 -9.30
C PRO A 151 -10.91 3.20 -8.42
N LEU A 152 -10.33 2.14 -7.87
CA LEU A 152 -10.91 1.42 -6.75
C LEU A 152 -10.71 2.28 -5.49
N LEU A 153 -11.82 2.68 -4.86
CA LEU A 153 -11.82 3.48 -3.66
C LEU A 153 -12.24 2.65 -2.45
N PHE A 154 -11.72 3.02 -1.28
CA PHE A 154 -12.06 2.42 0.00
C PHE A 154 -12.48 3.51 0.99
N HIS A 155 -13.69 3.36 1.56
CA HIS A 155 -14.25 4.30 2.53
C HIS A 155 -15.17 3.57 3.49
N GLY A 156 -15.11 3.91 4.77
CA GLY A 156 -16.00 3.34 5.79
C GLY A 156 -15.91 1.81 5.92
N GLY A 157 -14.80 1.20 5.53
CA GLY A 157 -14.63 -0.26 5.56
C GLY A 157 -15.12 -1.00 4.29
N HIS A 158 -15.54 -0.27 3.25
CA HIS A 158 -16.10 -0.83 2.02
C HIS A 158 -15.44 -0.24 0.77
N TYR A 159 -15.48 -1.02 -0.33
CA TYR A 159 -15.17 -0.46 -1.65
C TYR A 159 -16.32 0.43 -2.11
N VAL A 160 -15.98 1.56 -2.69
CA VAL A 160 -16.93 2.53 -3.21
C VAL A 160 -16.57 2.92 -4.64
N SER A 161 -17.57 3.23 -5.48
CA SER A 161 -17.38 3.72 -6.83
C SER A 161 -17.03 5.21 -6.82
N SER A 162 -16.21 5.65 -7.77
CA SER A 162 -15.88 7.07 -7.95
C SER A 162 -17.06 7.92 -8.46
N GLY A 163 -18.17 7.30 -8.86
CA GLY A 163 -19.35 7.99 -9.40
C GLY A 163 -19.12 8.71 -10.73
N ARG A 164 -18.00 8.48 -11.39
CA ARG A 164 -17.76 8.99 -12.76
C ARG A 164 -18.25 7.94 -13.76
N SER A 165 -19.37 8.27 -14.41
CA SER A 165 -19.84 7.61 -15.62
C SER A 165 -18.97 8.02 -16.79
#